data_819cf51d7d0021f59eb6a93eab2f8d33
#
_entry.id   819cf51d7d0021f59eb6a93eab2f8d33
#
_cell.length_a   1.000
_cell.length_b   1.000
_cell.length_c   1.000
_cell.angle_alpha   90.00
_cell.angle_beta   90.00
_cell.angle_gamma   90.00
#
_symmetry.space_group_name_H-M   'P 1'
#
loop_
_entity.id
_entity.type
_entity.pdbx_description
1 polymer ?
#
loop_
_entity_poly.entity_id
_entity_poly.type
_entity_poly.pdbx_seq_one_letter_code
_entity_poly.pdbx_strand_id
1 'polypeptide(L)'
;MKILFQGDSITDASRDKRNYHHMGNGYPKFASALIAEAHPDTEFEFINFGISGNRTCQVFDRLYSDGIAFAPDIFSILIGINDIWHRYSMANPIATSDEQVALNYRMILSEIRKKTNAKIIMLQPFLLDAPDKEHMRRDLETVLPIVDALAEEFADVYIRLDEEFAKALKTQPTPKFYSNDGVHPNDNGSAFIGKLYAEAVETLLK
;
A
#
# COMPACT_ATOMS: atom_id res chain seq x y z
N MET A 1 -17.46 7.19 -8.93
CA MET A 1 -16.31 6.25 -9.07
C MET A 1 -15.85 5.81 -7.69
N LYS A 2 -15.67 4.51 -7.47
CA LYS A 2 -15.31 3.92 -6.18
C LYS A 2 -13.83 3.54 -6.14
N ILE A 3 -13.07 4.14 -5.23
CA ILE A 3 -11.63 3.91 -5.04
C ILE A 3 -11.42 3.27 -3.67
N LEU A 4 -10.85 2.05 -3.65
CA LEU A 4 -10.64 1.28 -2.45
C LEU A 4 -9.15 1.14 -2.15
N PHE A 5 -8.76 1.52 -0.93
CA PHE A 5 -7.42 1.39 -0.39
C PHE A 5 -7.33 0.17 0.53
N GLN A 6 -6.52 -0.82 0.14
CA GLN A 6 -6.25 -2.02 0.91
C GLN A 6 -4.80 -2.03 1.40
N GLY A 7 -4.56 -2.52 2.62
CA GLY A 7 -3.20 -2.57 3.15
C GLY A 7 -3.12 -2.77 4.66
N ASP A 8 -1.99 -2.35 5.21
CA ASP A 8 -1.63 -2.46 6.62
C ASP A 8 -1.70 -1.11 7.39
N SER A 9 -0.77 -0.89 8.34
CA SER A 9 -0.70 0.34 9.15
C SER A 9 -0.44 1.60 8.34
N ILE A 10 0.25 1.51 7.21
CA ILE A 10 0.55 2.65 6.33
C ILE A 10 -0.74 3.14 5.65
N THR A 11 -1.66 2.23 5.36
CA THR A 11 -2.98 2.54 4.79
C THR A 11 -4.00 2.86 5.87
N ASP A 12 -4.02 2.12 7.00
CA ASP A 12 -4.88 2.34 8.18
C ASP A 12 -4.69 3.74 8.76
N ALA A 13 -3.45 4.05 9.15
CA ALA A 13 -3.02 5.32 9.71
C ALA A 13 -4.04 5.96 10.67
N SER A 14 -4.49 5.19 11.65
CA SER A 14 -5.48 5.59 12.68
C SER A 14 -6.87 5.92 12.12
N ARG A 15 -7.31 5.24 11.06
CA ARG A 15 -8.69 5.39 10.58
C ARG A 15 -9.72 4.91 11.61
N ASP A 16 -10.91 5.47 11.63
CA ASP A 16 -12.05 4.88 12.36
C ASP A 16 -12.55 3.62 11.63
N LYS A 17 -12.30 2.45 12.21
CA LYS A 17 -12.64 1.14 11.61
C LYS A 17 -14.16 0.89 11.51
N ARG A 18 -14.98 1.67 12.21
CA ARG A 18 -16.44 1.61 12.11
C ARG A 18 -16.98 2.42 10.93
N ASN A 19 -16.13 3.25 10.32
CA ASN A 19 -16.43 4.07 9.16
C ASN A 19 -15.38 3.87 8.08
N TYR A 20 -15.68 3.04 7.08
CA TYR A 20 -14.75 2.76 5.99
C TYR A 20 -14.50 3.95 5.05
N HIS A 21 -15.29 5.03 5.16
CA HIS A 21 -15.02 6.29 4.47
C HIS A 21 -14.06 7.22 5.23
N HIS A 22 -13.64 6.84 6.44
CA HIS A 22 -12.62 7.59 7.18
C HIS A 22 -11.23 7.23 6.66
N MET A 23 -10.56 8.18 5.98
CA MET A 23 -9.29 7.94 5.29
C MET A 23 -8.07 7.80 6.22
N GLY A 24 -8.23 8.00 7.53
CA GLY A 24 -7.11 8.02 8.49
C GLY A 24 -6.26 9.28 8.35
N ASN A 25 -5.00 9.17 8.76
CA ASN A 25 -4.01 10.26 8.67
C ASN A 25 -2.87 9.93 7.69
N GLY A 26 -2.95 8.80 6.98
CA GLY A 26 -1.97 8.32 6.01
C GLY A 26 -2.21 8.84 4.59
N TYR A 27 -1.50 8.23 3.65
CA TYR A 27 -1.58 8.61 2.24
C TYR A 27 -2.99 8.58 1.64
N PRO A 28 -3.95 7.72 2.07
CA PRO A 28 -5.31 7.75 1.50
C PRO A 28 -6.00 9.11 1.68
N LYS A 29 -5.76 9.79 2.83
CA LYS A 29 -6.30 11.12 3.09
C LYS A 29 -5.79 12.17 2.10
N PHE A 30 -4.50 12.17 1.83
CA PHE A 30 -3.90 13.12 0.89
C PHE A 30 -4.29 12.80 -0.55
N ALA A 31 -4.27 11.52 -0.92
CA ALA A 31 -4.66 11.05 -2.25
C ALA A 31 -6.12 11.42 -2.56
N SER A 32 -7.05 11.07 -1.66
CA SER A 32 -8.49 11.35 -1.86
C SER A 32 -8.78 12.85 -2.00
N ALA A 33 -8.10 13.69 -1.22
CA ALA A 33 -8.26 15.14 -1.32
C ALA A 33 -7.76 15.67 -2.69
N LEU A 34 -6.57 15.26 -3.13
CA LEU A 34 -5.99 15.68 -4.41
C LEU A 34 -6.85 15.22 -5.61
N ILE A 35 -7.34 13.98 -5.59
CA ILE A 35 -8.18 13.43 -6.65
C ILE A 35 -9.52 14.19 -6.73
N ALA A 36 -10.17 14.42 -5.59
CA ALA A 36 -11.44 15.15 -5.54
C ALA A 36 -11.28 16.62 -5.99
N GLU A 37 -10.17 17.26 -5.63
CA GLU A 37 -9.85 18.64 -6.06
C GLU A 37 -9.61 18.71 -7.57
N ALA A 38 -8.91 17.72 -8.16
CA ALA A 38 -8.62 17.67 -9.59
C ALA A 38 -9.87 17.39 -10.45
N HIS A 39 -10.89 16.74 -9.90
CA HIS A 39 -12.09 16.31 -10.63
C HIS A 39 -13.39 16.73 -9.90
N PRO A 40 -13.67 18.04 -9.77
CA PRO A 40 -14.79 18.54 -8.95
C PRO A 40 -16.17 18.11 -9.48
N ASP A 41 -16.28 17.74 -10.75
CA ASP A 41 -17.52 17.30 -11.38
C ASP A 41 -17.72 15.76 -11.30
N THR A 42 -16.79 15.04 -10.69
CA THR A 42 -16.86 13.57 -10.56
C THR A 42 -17.19 13.19 -9.11
N GLU A 43 -18.25 12.40 -8.93
CA GLU A 43 -18.57 11.85 -7.62
C GLU A 43 -17.65 10.64 -7.33
N PHE A 44 -16.81 10.78 -6.29
CA PHE A 44 -15.94 9.73 -5.79
C PHE A 44 -16.44 9.16 -4.47
N GLU A 45 -16.40 7.84 -4.36
CA GLU A 45 -16.54 7.11 -3.10
C GLU A 45 -15.17 6.55 -2.72
N PHE A 46 -14.55 7.09 -1.67
CA PHE A 46 -13.27 6.60 -1.15
C PHE A 46 -13.52 5.65 0.02
N ILE A 47 -12.84 4.49 -0.01
CA ILE A 47 -12.98 3.42 0.97
C ILE A 47 -11.60 3.03 1.46
N ASN A 48 -11.38 3.03 2.79
CA ASN A 48 -10.12 2.61 3.39
C ASN A 48 -10.33 1.35 4.23
N PHE A 49 -9.71 0.25 3.80
CA PHE A 49 -9.66 -1.03 4.49
C PHE A 49 -8.27 -1.41 4.99
N GLY A 50 -7.39 -0.44 5.20
CA GLY A 50 -6.13 -0.66 5.91
C GLY A 50 -6.38 -1.22 7.31
N ILE A 51 -5.58 -2.20 7.74
CA ILE A 51 -5.58 -2.72 9.12
C ILE A 51 -4.13 -2.87 9.58
N SER A 52 -3.76 -2.11 10.62
CA SER A 52 -2.42 -2.11 11.19
C SER A 52 -1.96 -3.51 11.56
N GLY A 53 -0.71 -3.84 11.19
CA GLY A 53 -0.09 -5.13 11.45
C GLY A 53 -0.46 -6.24 10.47
N ASN A 54 -1.39 -6.02 9.51
CA ASN A 54 -1.74 -7.04 8.55
C ASN A 54 -0.55 -7.41 7.65
N ARG A 55 -0.45 -8.70 7.38
CA ARG A 55 0.41 -9.33 6.38
C ARG A 55 -0.41 -9.70 5.16
N THR A 56 0.26 -10.15 4.11
CA THR A 56 -0.40 -10.58 2.86
C THR A 56 -1.48 -11.64 3.09
N CYS A 57 -1.24 -12.64 3.96
CA CYS A 57 -2.22 -13.70 4.26
C CYS A 57 -3.50 -13.14 4.88
N GLN A 58 -3.41 -12.15 5.77
CA GLN A 58 -4.58 -11.55 6.43
C GLN A 58 -5.38 -10.65 5.48
N VAL A 59 -4.73 -9.99 4.52
CA VAL A 59 -5.43 -9.31 3.44
C VAL A 59 -6.20 -10.31 2.58
N PHE A 60 -5.60 -11.46 2.27
CA PHE A 60 -6.29 -12.51 1.51
C PHE A 60 -7.51 -13.07 2.26
N ASP A 61 -7.39 -13.35 3.57
CA ASP A 61 -8.48 -13.88 4.39
C ASP A 61 -9.74 -13.01 4.37
N ARG A 62 -9.56 -11.68 4.34
CA ARG A 62 -10.66 -10.70 4.34
C ARG A 62 -10.95 -10.08 2.97
N LEU A 63 -10.32 -10.58 1.89
CA LEU A 63 -10.40 -9.98 0.56
C LEU A 63 -11.83 -9.90 0.02
N TYR A 64 -12.66 -10.90 0.31
CA TYR A 64 -14.04 -10.88 -0.17
C TYR A 64 -14.85 -9.78 0.52
N SER A 65 -14.86 -9.74 1.85
CA SER A 65 -15.62 -8.77 2.64
C SER A 65 -15.13 -7.33 2.49
N ASP A 66 -13.79 -7.15 2.44
CA ASP A 66 -13.14 -5.85 2.51
C ASP A 66 -12.52 -5.43 1.15
N GLY A 67 -12.99 -6.01 0.08
CA GLY A 67 -12.50 -5.75 -1.28
C GLY A 67 -13.55 -6.07 -2.32
N ILE A 68 -13.71 -7.36 -2.65
CA ILE A 68 -14.55 -7.82 -3.77
C ILE A 68 -16.02 -7.42 -3.62
N ALA A 69 -16.60 -7.58 -2.41
CA ALA A 69 -18.01 -7.26 -2.14
C ALA A 69 -18.36 -5.77 -2.37
N PHE A 70 -17.38 -4.89 -2.34
CA PHE A 70 -17.55 -3.47 -2.62
C PHE A 70 -17.57 -3.13 -4.11
N ALA A 71 -17.17 -4.07 -4.97
CA ALA A 71 -17.08 -3.88 -6.43
C ALA A 71 -16.42 -2.52 -6.80
N PRO A 72 -15.17 -2.27 -6.38
CA PRO A 72 -14.51 -1.01 -6.66
C PRO A 72 -14.20 -0.83 -8.15
N ASP A 73 -14.16 0.43 -8.60
CA ASP A 73 -13.64 0.79 -9.92
C ASP A 73 -12.10 0.77 -9.93
N ILE A 74 -11.49 1.18 -8.80
CA ILE A 74 -10.05 1.11 -8.58
C ILE A 74 -9.80 0.39 -7.24
N PHE A 75 -9.05 -0.71 -7.30
CA PHE A 75 -8.53 -1.43 -6.14
C PHE A 75 -7.05 -1.15 -5.99
N SER A 76 -6.64 -0.60 -4.87
CA SER A 76 -5.23 -0.38 -4.58
C SER A 76 -4.74 -1.18 -3.38
N ILE A 77 -3.47 -1.60 -3.43
CA ILE A 77 -2.87 -2.41 -2.37
C ILE A 77 -1.44 -1.96 -2.07
N LEU A 78 -1.19 -1.70 -0.77
CA LEU A 78 0.13 -1.50 -0.18
C LEU A 78 0.27 -2.43 1.01
N ILE A 79 1.02 -3.53 0.86
CA ILE A 79 1.17 -4.59 1.84
C ILE A 79 2.55 -5.26 1.72
N GLY A 80 3.00 -5.99 2.72
CA GLY A 80 4.19 -6.86 2.65
C GLY A 80 5.28 -6.52 3.65
N ILE A 81 5.35 -5.29 4.14
CA ILE A 81 6.39 -4.92 5.14
C ILE A 81 6.20 -5.69 6.46
N ASN A 82 4.98 -6.02 6.86
CA ASN A 82 4.72 -6.81 8.05
C ASN A 82 5.03 -8.30 7.88
N ASP A 83 5.00 -8.83 6.67
CA ASP A 83 5.49 -10.18 6.38
C ASP A 83 6.96 -10.32 6.75
N ILE A 84 7.74 -9.26 6.54
CA ILE A 84 9.15 -9.15 6.93
C ILE A 84 9.29 -8.83 8.42
N TRP A 85 8.60 -7.78 8.90
CA TRP A 85 8.75 -7.32 10.28
C TRP A 85 8.44 -8.41 11.32
N HIS A 86 7.39 -9.19 11.07
CA HIS A 86 6.98 -10.24 12.00
C HIS A 86 7.97 -11.42 12.06
N ARG A 87 8.90 -11.56 11.12
CA ARG A 87 10.02 -12.54 11.21
C ARG A 87 10.90 -12.27 12.43
N TYR A 88 10.98 -11.00 12.84
CA TYR A 88 11.87 -10.50 13.90
C TYR A 88 11.14 -10.14 15.20
N SER A 89 9.87 -10.45 15.33
CA SER A 89 9.11 -10.21 16.56
C SER A 89 9.59 -11.11 17.69
N MET A 90 10.14 -10.52 18.74
CA MET A 90 10.67 -11.25 19.90
C MET A 90 9.60 -12.05 20.64
N ALA A 91 8.37 -11.54 20.72
CA ALA A 91 7.29 -12.15 21.50
C ALA A 91 6.66 -13.35 20.79
N ASN A 92 6.57 -13.31 19.47
CA ASN A 92 5.97 -14.38 18.66
C ASN A 92 6.41 -14.23 17.20
N PRO A 93 7.61 -14.71 16.83
CA PRO A 93 8.07 -14.59 15.46
C PRO A 93 7.19 -15.42 14.55
N ILE A 94 6.55 -14.76 13.59
CA ILE A 94 5.75 -15.42 12.56
C ILE A 94 6.52 -15.32 11.26
N ALA A 95 7.25 -16.37 10.93
CA ALA A 95 8.00 -16.43 9.69
C ALA A 95 7.04 -16.61 8.50
N THR A 96 6.90 -15.57 7.69
CA THR A 96 6.32 -15.67 6.36
C THR A 96 7.47 -15.81 5.37
N SER A 97 7.57 -16.92 4.65
CA SER A 97 8.61 -17.09 3.63
C SER A 97 8.31 -16.22 2.39
N ASP A 98 9.33 -15.98 1.57
CA ASP A 98 9.17 -15.21 0.33
C ASP A 98 8.20 -15.89 -0.63
N GLU A 99 8.19 -17.24 -0.68
CA GLU A 99 7.23 -18.01 -1.48
C GLU A 99 5.79 -17.84 -0.97
N GLN A 100 5.60 -17.75 0.35
CA GLN A 100 4.27 -17.47 0.92
C GLN A 100 3.80 -16.06 0.60
N VAL A 101 4.70 -15.06 0.65
CA VAL A 101 4.40 -13.69 0.22
C VAL A 101 3.96 -13.69 -1.24
N ALA A 102 4.73 -14.34 -2.13
CA ALA A 102 4.42 -14.46 -3.54
C ALA A 102 3.05 -15.11 -3.78
N LEU A 103 2.78 -16.23 -3.10
CA LEU A 103 1.52 -16.95 -3.23
C LEU A 103 0.32 -16.10 -2.78
N ASN A 104 0.41 -15.49 -1.60
CA ASN A 104 -0.65 -14.66 -1.05
C ASN A 104 -0.98 -13.47 -1.96
N TYR A 105 0.04 -12.74 -2.43
CA TYR A 105 -0.15 -11.64 -3.39
C TYR A 105 -0.81 -12.13 -4.67
N ARG A 106 -0.32 -13.23 -5.26
CA ARG A 106 -0.91 -13.81 -6.47
C ARG A 106 -2.37 -14.17 -6.27
N MET A 107 -2.74 -14.76 -5.13
CA MET A 107 -4.11 -15.12 -4.81
C MET A 107 -5.00 -13.87 -4.70
N ILE A 108 -4.53 -12.82 -3.99
CA ILE A 108 -5.26 -11.54 -3.87
C ILE A 108 -5.54 -10.95 -5.26
N LEU A 109 -4.49 -10.78 -6.06
CA LEU A 109 -4.58 -10.11 -7.36
C LEU A 109 -5.42 -10.91 -8.37
N SER A 110 -5.25 -12.25 -8.39
CA SER A 110 -6.03 -13.15 -9.23
C SER A 110 -7.52 -13.10 -8.90
N GLU A 111 -7.89 -13.07 -7.61
CA GLU A 111 -9.29 -13.02 -7.19
C GLU A 111 -9.93 -11.67 -7.52
N ILE A 112 -9.21 -10.56 -7.38
CA ILE A 112 -9.68 -9.25 -7.83
C ILE A 112 -9.92 -9.25 -9.34
N ARG A 113 -8.97 -9.75 -10.14
CA ARG A 113 -9.11 -9.84 -11.60
C ARG A 113 -10.26 -10.73 -12.05
N LYS A 114 -10.52 -11.85 -11.34
CA LYS A 114 -11.60 -12.79 -11.68
C LYS A 114 -12.97 -12.28 -11.30
N LYS A 115 -13.09 -11.54 -10.19
CA LYS A 115 -14.38 -11.26 -9.56
C LYS A 115 -14.81 -9.81 -9.67
N THR A 116 -13.95 -8.94 -10.18
CA THR A 116 -14.25 -7.52 -10.37
C THR A 116 -13.75 -7.03 -11.73
N ASN A 117 -14.20 -5.83 -12.14
CA ASN A 117 -13.65 -5.09 -13.27
C ASN A 117 -12.68 -4.00 -12.82
N ALA A 118 -12.23 -4.04 -11.58
CA ALA A 118 -11.40 -3.01 -10.99
C ALA A 118 -10.08 -2.83 -11.74
N LYS A 119 -9.68 -1.57 -11.93
CA LYS A 119 -8.29 -1.25 -12.21
C LYS A 119 -7.47 -1.48 -10.95
N ILE A 120 -6.27 -2.07 -11.09
CA ILE A 120 -5.41 -2.39 -9.95
C ILE A 120 -4.23 -1.41 -9.91
N ILE A 121 -4.13 -0.67 -8.80
CA ILE A 121 -2.94 0.10 -8.47
C ILE A 121 -2.17 -0.66 -7.39
N MET A 122 -0.96 -1.10 -7.73
CA MET A 122 -0.06 -1.67 -6.74
C MET A 122 0.93 -0.61 -6.25
N LEU A 123 1.16 -0.57 -4.94
CA LEU A 123 2.20 0.23 -4.32
C LEU A 123 3.24 -0.73 -3.73
N GLN A 124 4.50 -0.48 -4.06
CA GLN A 124 5.61 -1.30 -3.59
C GLN A 124 5.80 -1.14 -2.07
N PRO A 125 5.98 -2.21 -1.28
CA PRO A 125 6.45 -2.10 0.07
C PRO A 125 7.83 -1.43 0.08
N PHE A 126 8.11 -0.62 1.10
CA PHE A 126 9.33 0.16 1.20
C PHE A 126 9.85 0.19 2.63
N LEU A 127 11.12 0.55 2.77
CA LEU A 127 11.76 0.83 4.04
C LEU A 127 12.75 1.98 3.85
N LEU A 128 12.54 3.10 4.53
CA LEU A 128 13.51 4.17 4.57
C LEU A 128 14.69 3.81 5.49
N ASP A 129 15.82 4.47 5.28
CA ASP A 129 17.01 4.20 6.08
C ASP A 129 16.73 4.36 7.58
N ALA A 130 16.88 3.25 8.29
CA ALA A 130 16.70 3.14 9.73
C ALA A 130 17.72 2.11 10.25
N PRO A 131 18.79 2.56 10.94
CA PRO A 131 19.91 1.70 11.33
C PRO A 131 19.52 0.48 12.18
N ASP A 132 18.44 0.59 12.95
CA ASP A 132 17.90 -0.50 13.76
C ASP A 132 17.11 -1.55 12.93
N LYS A 133 16.91 -1.31 11.64
CA LYS A 133 16.11 -2.16 10.72
C LYS A 133 16.90 -2.67 9.51
N GLU A 134 18.23 -2.63 9.57
CA GLU A 134 19.10 -3.13 8.49
C GLU A 134 18.81 -4.59 8.13
N HIS A 135 18.45 -5.42 9.11
CA HIS A 135 18.04 -6.80 8.87
C HIS A 135 16.75 -6.91 8.04
N MET A 136 15.81 -5.99 8.24
CA MET A 136 14.56 -5.94 7.44
C MET A 136 14.84 -5.45 6.01
N ARG A 137 15.83 -4.54 5.80
CA ARG A 137 16.22 -4.08 4.47
C ARG A 137 16.69 -5.24 3.61
N ARG A 138 17.54 -6.11 4.14
CA ARG A 138 18.04 -7.31 3.42
C ARG A 138 16.90 -8.26 3.01
N ASP A 139 15.93 -8.48 3.89
CA ASP A 139 14.76 -9.31 3.56
C ASP A 139 13.84 -8.61 2.56
N LEU A 140 13.69 -7.28 2.65
CA LEU A 140 12.89 -6.53 1.68
C LEU A 140 13.49 -6.64 0.28
N GLU A 141 14.82 -6.60 0.13
CA GLU A 141 15.51 -6.75 -1.15
C GLU A 141 15.23 -8.11 -1.84
N THR A 142 14.88 -9.16 -1.09
CA THR A 142 14.47 -10.44 -1.67
C THR A 142 12.98 -10.44 -2.07
N VAL A 143 12.15 -9.66 -1.37
CA VAL A 143 10.70 -9.58 -1.63
C VAL A 143 10.37 -8.62 -2.77
N LEU A 144 11.12 -7.51 -2.94
CA LEU A 144 10.84 -6.52 -3.97
C LEU A 144 10.77 -7.09 -5.39
N PRO A 145 11.71 -7.94 -5.86
CA PRO A 145 11.63 -8.56 -7.19
C PRO A 145 10.36 -9.42 -7.39
N ILE A 146 9.87 -10.05 -6.32
CA ILE A 146 8.63 -10.84 -6.34
C ILE A 146 7.44 -9.91 -6.59
N VAL A 147 7.37 -8.81 -5.84
CA VAL A 147 6.29 -7.83 -5.98
C VAL A 147 6.35 -7.15 -7.35
N ASP A 148 7.55 -6.85 -7.85
CA ASP A 148 7.76 -6.28 -9.19
C ASP A 148 7.21 -7.19 -10.28
N ALA A 149 7.55 -8.49 -10.25
CA ALA A 149 7.06 -9.47 -11.23
C ALA A 149 5.52 -9.62 -11.17
N LEU A 150 4.94 -9.60 -9.98
CA LEU A 150 3.49 -9.65 -9.82
C LEU A 150 2.80 -8.37 -10.28
N ALA A 151 3.45 -7.23 -10.11
CA ALA A 151 2.93 -5.96 -10.63
C ALA A 151 2.95 -5.93 -12.16
N GLU A 152 3.99 -6.45 -12.81
CA GLU A 152 4.04 -6.60 -14.27
C GLU A 152 2.91 -7.50 -14.81
N GLU A 153 2.51 -8.53 -14.05
CA GLU A 153 1.45 -9.45 -14.45
C GLU A 153 0.04 -8.91 -14.19
N PHE A 154 -0.16 -8.17 -13.09
CA PHE A 154 -1.50 -7.86 -12.58
C PHE A 154 -1.83 -6.37 -12.49
N ALA A 155 -0.87 -5.46 -12.34
CA ALA A 155 -1.18 -4.07 -12.11
C ALA A 155 -1.53 -3.32 -13.40
N ASP A 156 -2.53 -2.43 -13.34
CA ASP A 156 -2.72 -1.41 -14.38
C ASP A 156 -1.76 -0.24 -14.16
N VAL A 157 -1.44 0.08 -12.89
CA VAL A 157 -0.41 1.05 -12.51
C VAL A 157 0.39 0.50 -11.32
N TYR A 158 1.71 0.67 -11.38
CA TYR A 158 2.63 0.27 -10.32
C TYR A 158 3.46 1.45 -9.82
N ILE A 159 3.36 1.75 -8.52
CA ILE A 159 4.12 2.81 -7.87
C ILE A 159 5.28 2.17 -7.10
N ARG A 160 6.50 2.33 -7.59
CA ARG A 160 7.73 1.80 -7.00
C ARG A 160 8.20 2.69 -5.85
N LEU A 161 7.54 2.60 -4.69
CA LEU A 161 7.76 3.52 -3.58
C LEU A 161 9.20 3.53 -3.07
N ASP A 162 9.88 2.37 -3.06
CA ASP A 162 11.27 2.30 -2.62
C ASP A 162 12.18 3.14 -3.54
N GLU A 163 11.97 3.07 -4.86
CA GLU A 163 12.69 3.89 -5.83
C GLU A 163 12.30 5.38 -5.75
N GLU A 164 11.01 5.69 -5.58
CA GLU A 164 10.54 7.07 -5.50
C GLU A 164 11.08 7.78 -4.26
N PHE A 165 11.11 7.10 -3.11
CA PHE A 165 11.77 7.63 -1.92
C PHE A 165 13.29 7.79 -2.12
N ALA A 166 13.96 6.83 -2.78
CA ALA A 166 15.38 6.97 -3.11
C ALA A 166 15.65 8.19 -4.02
N LYS A 167 14.76 8.52 -4.95
CA LYS A 167 14.85 9.74 -5.76
C LYS A 167 14.61 10.99 -4.91
N ALA A 168 13.57 10.98 -4.06
CA ALA A 168 13.23 12.12 -3.19
C ALA A 168 14.37 12.45 -2.19
N LEU A 169 15.05 11.43 -1.67
CA LEU A 169 16.17 11.59 -0.76
C LEU A 169 17.42 12.22 -1.40
N LYS A 170 17.51 12.30 -2.72
CA LYS A 170 18.58 13.06 -3.40
C LYS A 170 18.44 14.56 -3.20
N THR A 171 17.23 15.04 -3.04
CA THR A 171 16.92 16.47 -2.83
C THR A 171 16.61 16.80 -1.37
N GLN A 172 16.04 15.85 -0.63
CA GLN A 172 15.78 15.94 0.80
C GLN A 172 16.44 14.74 1.52
N PRO A 173 17.74 14.86 1.86
CA PRO A 173 18.58 13.71 2.25
C PRO A 173 18.33 13.19 3.68
N THR A 174 17.30 13.68 4.36
CA THR A 174 16.97 13.25 5.72
C THR A 174 15.79 12.29 5.70
N PRO A 175 15.99 10.95 5.88
CA PRO A 175 14.88 9.98 5.90
C PRO A 175 13.78 10.33 6.92
N LYS A 176 14.16 10.92 8.06
CA LYS A 176 13.23 11.41 9.09
C LYS A 176 12.27 12.50 8.62
N PHE A 177 12.57 13.16 7.50
CA PHE A 177 11.62 14.07 6.88
C PHE A 177 10.35 13.34 6.41
N TYR A 178 10.48 12.07 6.00
CA TYR A 178 9.37 11.26 5.49
C TYR A 178 8.84 10.23 6.48
N SER A 179 9.70 9.70 7.38
CA SER A 179 9.34 8.69 8.37
C SER A 179 10.26 8.76 9.58
N ASN A 180 9.71 8.65 10.78
CA ASN A 180 10.51 8.68 12.02
C ASN A 180 11.17 7.33 12.31
N ASP A 181 10.60 6.23 11.84
CA ASP A 181 11.04 4.86 12.14
C ASP A 181 11.45 4.06 10.89
N GLY A 182 11.40 4.69 9.71
CA GLY A 182 11.71 4.09 8.42
C GLY A 182 10.55 3.32 7.77
N VAL A 183 9.50 2.96 8.51
CA VAL A 183 8.36 2.17 8.04
C VAL A 183 7.09 3.00 7.92
N HIS A 184 6.75 3.74 8.98
CA HIS A 184 5.51 4.50 9.03
C HIS A 184 5.74 5.93 8.55
N PRO A 185 5.16 6.34 7.41
CA PRO A 185 5.26 7.72 6.94
C PRO A 185 4.66 8.69 7.96
N ASN A 186 5.35 9.80 8.20
CA ASN A 186 4.77 10.96 8.84
C ASN A 186 3.93 11.76 7.82
N ASP A 187 3.47 12.96 8.18
CA ASP A 187 2.64 13.78 7.29
C ASP A 187 3.32 14.07 5.94
N ASN A 188 4.64 14.35 5.94
CA ASN A 188 5.39 14.61 4.71
C ASN A 188 5.48 13.35 3.83
N GLY A 189 5.77 12.18 4.44
CA GLY A 189 5.82 10.92 3.73
C GLY A 189 4.44 10.50 3.20
N SER A 190 3.40 10.70 4.00
CA SER A 190 2.02 10.42 3.60
C SER A 190 1.56 11.33 2.47
N ALA A 191 1.88 12.62 2.52
CA ALA A 191 1.60 13.56 1.43
C ALA A 191 2.37 13.21 0.15
N PHE A 192 3.62 12.77 0.28
CA PHE A 192 4.44 12.34 -0.86
C PHE A 192 3.81 11.11 -1.55
N ILE A 193 3.47 10.06 -0.79
CA ILE A 193 2.80 8.87 -1.34
C ILE A 193 1.44 9.23 -1.92
N GLY A 194 0.67 10.09 -1.23
CA GLY A 194 -0.65 10.55 -1.68
C GLY A 194 -0.59 11.27 -3.03
N LYS A 195 0.44 12.09 -3.26
CA LYS A 195 0.69 12.75 -4.54
C LYS A 195 0.97 11.73 -5.65
N LEU A 196 1.90 10.80 -5.43
CA LEU A 196 2.22 9.74 -6.40
C LEU A 196 0.98 8.90 -6.74
N TYR A 197 0.15 8.62 -5.72
CA TYR A 197 -1.10 7.90 -5.93
C TYR A 197 -2.11 8.69 -6.77
N ALA A 198 -2.29 9.97 -6.50
CA ALA A 198 -3.18 10.83 -7.30
C ALA A 198 -2.70 10.90 -8.78
N GLU A 199 -1.39 11.05 -9.01
CA GLU A 199 -0.80 11.00 -10.35
C GLU A 199 -1.06 9.66 -11.05
N ALA A 200 -1.00 8.53 -10.30
CA ALA A 200 -1.33 7.20 -10.82
C ALA A 200 -2.81 7.10 -11.24
N VAL A 201 -3.74 7.63 -10.43
CA VAL A 201 -5.17 7.67 -10.77
C VAL A 201 -5.41 8.48 -12.05
N GLU A 202 -4.73 9.62 -12.22
CA GLU A 202 -4.82 10.43 -13.44
C GLU A 202 -4.47 9.65 -14.71
N THR A 203 -3.59 8.65 -14.62
CA THR A 203 -3.25 7.80 -15.79
C THR A 203 -4.37 6.83 -16.16
N LEU A 204 -5.25 6.50 -15.20
CA LEU A 204 -6.37 5.58 -15.42
C LEU A 204 -7.66 6.30 -15.86
N LEU A 205 -7.73 7.61 -15.65
CA LEU A 205 -8.90 8.43 -16.00
C LEU A 205 -8.84 9.02 -17.43
N LYS A 206 -7.69 8.91 -18.08
CA LYS A 206 -7.46 9.33 -19.47
C LYS A 206 -7.92 8.28 -20.45
#